data_6740b98b4040ea2cf94f61655c0aab00
#
_entry.id   6740b98b4040ea2cf94f61655c0aab00
#
_cell.length_a   1.000
_cell.length_b   1.000
_cell.length_c   1.000
_cell.angle_alpha   90.00
_cell.angle_beta   90.00
_cell.angle_gamma   90.00
#
_symmetry.space_group_name_H-M   'P 1'
#
loop_
_entity.id
_entity.type
_entity.pdbx_description
1 polymer ?
#
loop_
_entity_poly.entity_id
_entity_poly.type
_entity_poly.pdbx_seq_one_letter_code
_entity_poly.pdbx_strand_id
1 'polypeptide(L)'
;LCKTSMEKMLITENVNVLEKFEYKYSYEKYGLNLVQMGNSYNSVSDYFQNRNRMDCGSYGFKSPVHRWNNGIKIEQMISPIFRLTDTNPSLSTESYRQAFRLGSYVASQFKPNVAKLIYEMLDAKVVYDMSSGWGDRLAGFWATPGTELYIGTDPNENTFRDYQRQCIFYHNELGGGKYSENTNNGVYTFSGRKEVIIHNLPAEDVEWDIPADLAFSSPPYFSTER
;
A
#
# COMPACT_ATOMS: atom_id res chain seq x y z
N LEU A 1 15.25 2.41 4.18
CA LEU A 1 14.52 1.63 3.16
C LEU A 1 13.31 2.41 2.61
N CYS A 2 12.46 3.01 3.43
CA CYS A 2 11.32 3.80 2.99
C CYS A 2 11.74 5.00 2.13
N LYS A 3 12.67 5.80 2.63
CA LYS A 3 13.22 6.97 1.92
C LYS A 3 13.79 6.57 0.55
N THR A 4 14.67 5.58 0.52
CA THR A 4 15.28 5.10 -0.73
C THR A 4 14.24 4.57 -1.73
N SER A 5 13.18 3.90 -1.25
CA SER A 5 12.11 3.42 -2.12
C SER A 5 11.23 4.56 -2.63
N MET A 6 10.99 5.59 -1.81
CA MET A 6 10.26 6.77 -2.24
C MET A 6 11.05 7.56 -3.28
N GLU A 7 12.34 7.81 -3.06
CA GLU A 7 13.22 8.45 -4.02
C GLU A 7 13.22 7.72 -5.37
N LYS A 8 13.37 6.40 -5.35
CA LYS A 8 13.31 5.57 -6.57
C LYS A 8 11.96 5.70 -7.27
N MET A 9 10.86 5.69 -6.53
CA MET A 9 9.52 5.80 -7.10
C MET A 9 9.26 7.17 -7.72
N LEU A 10 9.83 8.25 -7.15
CA LEU A 10 9.74 9.60 -7.70
C LEU A 10 10.51 9.74 -9.02
N ILE A 11 11.70 9.13 -9.10
CA ILE A 11 12.59 9.21 -10.27
C ILE A 11 12.15 8.24 -11.37
N THR A 12 11.49 7.14 -11.02
CA THR A 12 11.03 6.17 -12.02
C THR A 12 10.00 6.85 -12.91
N GLU A 13 10.47 7.33 -14.06
CA GLU A 13 9.59 7.61 -15.19
C GLU A 13 8.75 6.36 -15.43
N ASN A 14 7.54 6.54 -15.88
CA ASN A 14 6.72 5.42 -16.35
C ASN A 14 7.51 4.72 -17.43
N VAL A 15 8.31 3.75 -16.99
CA VAL A 15 9.01 2.90 -17.94
C VAL A 15 7.91 2.25 -18.72
N ASN A 16 7.82 2.58 -19.98
CA ASN A 16 6.98 1.85 -20.88
C ASN A 16 7.46 0.39 -20.84
N VAL A 17 6.81 -0.38 -19.96
CA VAL A 17 7.22 -1.77 -19.69
C VAL A 17 7.13 -2.58 -20.97
N LEU A 18 6.37 -2.08 -21.95
CA LEU A 18 6.25 -2.67 -23.27
C LEU A 18 7.57 -2.70 -24.05
N GLU A 19 8.48 -1.75 -23.82
CA GLU A 19 9.80 -1.74 -24.47
C GLU A 19 10.74 -2.85 -23.97
N LYS A 20 10.48 -3.42 -22.80
CA LYS A 20 11.31 -4.50 -22.22
C LYS A 20 10.84 -5.89 -22.55
N PHE A 21 9.66 -6.04 -23.10
CA PHE A 21 9.11 -7.33 -23.48
C PHE A 21 8.98 -7.37 -25.01
N GLU A 22 9.88 -8.10 -25.66
CA GLU A 22 9.74 -8.49 -27.07
C GLU A 22 8.56 -9.46 -27.23
N TYR A 23 7.35 -8.99 -26.99
CA TYR A 23 6.18 -9.79 -27.28
C TYR A 23 5.72 -9.57 -28.72
N LYS A 24 5.40 -10.67 -29.38
CA LYS A 24 4.86 -10.70 -30.74
C LYS A 24 3.45 -10.09 -30.89
N TYR A 25 2.92 -9.46 -29.85
CA TYR A 25 1.58 -8.89 -29.83
C TYR A 25 1.64 -7.36 -29.86
N SER A 26 0.87 -6.77 -30.78
CA SER A 26 0.68 -5.32 -30.81
C SER A 26 -0.26 -4.92 -29.69
N TYR A 27 0.25 -4.32 -28.64
CA TYR A 27 -0.54 -3.79 -27.51
C TYR A 27 -1.41 -2.61 -27.94
N GLU A 28 -0.96 -1.79 -28.85
CA GLU A 28 -1.72 -0.67 -29.41
C GLU A 28 -3.04 -1.14 -30.04
N LYS A 29 -3.00 -2.29 -30.68
CA LYS A 29 -4.20 -2.88 -31.31
C LYS A 29 -5.30 -3.24 -30.30
N TYR A 30 -4.93 -3.56 -29.05
CA TYR A 30 -5.85 -4.04 -28.02
C TYR A 30 -6.01 -3.07 -26.84
N GLY A 31 -5.32 -1.92 -26.88
CA GLY A 31 -5.34 -0.97 -25.76
C GLY A 31 -4.85 -1.54 -24.43
N LEU A 32 -3.94 -2.53 -24.47
CA LEU A 32 -3.44 -3.21 -23.29
C LEU A 32 -2.17 -2.54 -22.77
N ASN A 33 -2.15 -2.28 -21.47
CA ASN A 33 -0.96 -1.84 -20.75
C ASN A 33 -0.49 -2.96 -19.83
N LEU A 34 0.77 -3.37 -19.97
CA LEU A 34 1.39 -4.34 -19.07
C LEU A 34 2.23 -3.64 -18.03
N VAL A 35 2.00 -3.98 -16.76
CA VAL A 35 2.75 -3.45 -15.64
C VAL A 35 3.49 -4.60 -14.96
N GLN A 36 4.81 -4.49 -14.87
CA GLN A 36 5.60 -5.42 -14.08
C GLN A 36 5.39 -5.12 -12.59
N MET A 37 4.63 -5.96 -11.93
CA MET A 37 4.39 -5.86 -10.50
C MET A 37 5.55 -6.46 -9.72
N GLY A 38 6.31 -5.59 -9.02
CA GLY A 38 7.36 -6.00 -8.09
C GLY A 38 7.06 -5.53 -6.68
N ASN A 39 7.78 -6.07 -5.70
CA ASN A 39 7.67 -5.66 -4.30
C ASN A 39 8.64 -4.53 -3.93
N SER A 40 9.37 -3.99 -4.88
CA SER A 40 10.49 -3.07 -4.64
C SER A 40 10.08 -1.76 -3.96
N TYR A 41 8.84 -1.35 -4.12
CA TYR A 41 8.32 -0.09 -3.58
C TYR A 41 7.41 -0.27 -2.36
N ASN A 42 7.11 -1.50 -1.97
CA ASN A 42 6.22 -1.76 -0.83
C ASN A 42 6.70 -1.12 0.47
N SER A 43 8.01 -0.93 0.63
CA SER A 43 8.60 -0.34 1.83
C SER A 43 8.21 1.13 2.07
N VAL A 44 7.62 1.84 1.09
CA VAL A 44 7.17 3.23 1.30
C VAL A 44 5.98 3.30 2.25
N SER A 45 5.03 2.38 2.14
CA SER A 45 3.87 2.25 3.03
C SER A 45 4.15 1.29 4.19
N ASP A 46 4.87 0.19 3.95
CA ASP A 46 5.26 -0.76 5.01
C ASP A 46 5.98 -0.09 6.18
N TYR A 47 6.76 0.93 5.95
CA TYR A 47 7.44 1.66 7.01
C TYR A 47 6.46 2.19 8.08
N PHE A 48 5.26 2.57 7.68
CA PHE A 48 4.22 3.09 8.57
C PHE A 48 3.22 2.01 8.97
N GLN A 49 2.72 1.24 8.02
CA GLN A 49 1.55 0.37 8.16
C GLN A 49 1.90 -1.10 8.44
N ASN A 50 3.17 -1.48 8.42
CA ASN A 50 3.55 -2.89 8.54
C ASN A 50 3.06 -3.53 9.86
N ARG A 51 3.05 -2.78 10.96
CA ARG A 51 2.54 -3.27 12.24
C ARG A 51 1.04 -3.57 12.16
N ASN A 52 0.26 -2.65 11.60
CA ASN A 52 -1.18 -2.80 11.44
C ASN A 52 -1.49 -4.00 10.52
N ARG A 53 -0.75 -4.12 9.43
CA ARG A 53 -0.88 -5.21 8.47
C ARG A 53 -0.50 -6.57 9.07
N MET A 54 0.52 -6.62 9.92
CA MET A 54 0.93 -7.84 10.61
C MET A 54 -0.01 -8.23 11.77
N ASP A 55 -0.82 -7.31 12.24
CA ASP A 55 -1.84 -7.58 13.26
C ASP A 55 -3.22 -7.88 12.64
N CYS A 56 -3.37 -7.72 11.34
CA CYS A 56 -4.59 -8.07 10.63
C CYS A 56 -4.73 -9.60 10.50
N GLY A 57 -5.84 -10.13 10.99
CA GLY A 57 -6.24 -11.53 10.82
C GLY A 57 -7.18 -11.71 9.64
N SER A 58 -7.48 -12.96 9.30
CA SER A 58 -8.51 -13.34 8.33
C SER A 58 -9.41 -14.41 8.92
N TYR A 59 -10.57 -14.61 8.28
CA TYR A 59 -11.46 -15.69 8.69
C TYR A 59 -10.75 -17.05 8.69
N GLY A 60 -10.65 -17.67 9.88
CA GLY A 60 -9.96 -18.95 10.06
C GLY A 60 -8.44 -18.88 10.23
N PHE A 61 -7.79 -17.74 9.96
CA PHE A 61 -6.36 -17.57 10.13
C PHE A 61 -6.02 -16.42 11.05
N LYS A 62 -5.18 -16.69 12.04
CA LYS A 62 -4.70 -15.67 12.97
C LYS A 62 -3.62 -14.83 12.34
N SER A 63 -3.53 -13.56 12.77
CA SER A 63 -2.46 -12.65 12.33
C SER A 63 -1.07 -13.16 12.77
N PRO A 64 0.01 -12.73 12.09
CA PRO A 64 1.37 -13.01 12.53
C PRO A 64 1.64 -12.57 13.97
N VAL A 65 1.18 -11.38 14.35
CA VAL A 65 1.34 -10.83 15.71
C VAL A 65 0.61 -11.70 16.75
N HIS A 66 -0.63 -12.09 16.46
CA HIS A 66 -1.37 -12.97 17.36
C HIS A 66 -0.65 -14.30 17.57
N ARG A 67 -0.15 -14.91 16.51
CA ARG A 67 0.58 -16.18 16.60
C ARG A 67 1.87 -16.04 17.38
N TRP A 68 2.61 -14.97 17.14
CA TRP A 68 3.85 -14.70 17.86
C TRP A 68 3.60 -14.58 19.37
N ASN A 69 2.59 -13.80 19.76
CA ASN A 69 2.26 -13.55 21.18
C ASN A 69 1.69 -14.76 21.90
N ASN A 70 1.02 -15.66 21.17
CA ASN A 70 0.35 -16.84 21.76
C ASN A 70 1.15 -18.14 21.57
N GLY A 71 2.45 -18.04 21.39
CA GLY A 71 3.36 -19.18 21.43
C GLY A 71 3.27 -20.11 20.22
N ILE A 72 3.73 -19.62 19.09
CA ILE A 72 4.12 -20.55 18.01
C ILE A 72 5.25 -21.42 18.55
N LYS A 73 5.02 -22.72 18.58
CA LYS A 73 6.14 -23.63 18.80
C LYS A 73 7.08 -23.47 17.63
N ILE A 74 8.34 -23.11 17.93
CA ILE A 74 9.39 -22.89 16.91
C ILE A 74 9.48 -24.08 15.97
N GLU A 75 9.30 -25.29 16.47
CA GLU A 75 9.26 -26.52 15.70
C GLU A 75 8.17 -26.53 14.61
N GLN A 76 6.98 -25.98 14.91
CA GLN A 76 5.89 -25.86 13.94
C GLN A 76 6.18 -24.85 12.84
N MET A 77 6.98 -23.83 13.16
CA MET A 77 7.40 -22.82 12.21
C MET A 77 8.57 -23.30 11.33
N ILE A 78 9.51 -24.03 11.91
CA ILE A 78 10.73 -24.48 11.21
C ILE A 78 10.47 -25.76 10.42
N SER A 79 9.61 -26.65 10.88
CA SER A 79 9.34 -27.93 10.23
C SER A 79 9.00 -27.82 8.72
N PRO A 80 8.18 -26.85 8.25
CA PRO A 80 7.95 -26.69 6.82
C PRO A 80 9.22 -26.35 6.02
N ILE A 81 10.14 -25.59 6.60
CA ILE A 81 11.41 -25.23 5.93
C ILE A 81 12.23 -26.50 5.65
N PHE A 82 12.31 -27.39 6.63
CA PHE A 82 13.05 -28.66 6.48
C PHE A 82 12.37 -29.67 5.57
N ARG A 83 11.04 -29.59 5.43
CA ARG A 83 10.28 -30.47 4.53
C ARG A 83 10.33 -30.05 3.07
N LEU A 84 10.51 -28.76 2.80
CA LEU A 84 10.48 -28.19 1.46
C LEU A 84 11.87 -28.12 0.80
N THR A 85 12.92 -28.36 1.55
CA THR A 85 14.29 -28.28 1.05
C THR A 85 14.98 -29.63 1.19
N ASP A 86 15.09 -30.37 0.10
CA ASP A 86 15.83 -31.66 0.05
C ASP A 86 17.34 -31.50 0.25
N THR A 87 17.86 -30.29 0.14
CA THR A 87 19.29 -30.03 0.23
C THR A 87 19.56 -28.72 1.01
N ASN A 88 20.16 -28.86 2.17
CA ASN A 88 20.72 -27.77 2.97
C ASN A 88 19.74 -26.63 3.30
N PRO A 89 18.84 -26.80 4.28
CA PRO A 89 17.91 -25.75 4.67
C PRO A 89 18.70 -24.54 5.23
N SER A 90 18.62 -23.42 4.52
CA SER A 90 19.16 -22.16 5.00
C SER A 90 18.20 -21.52 5.99
N LEU A 91 18.59 -21.34 7.23
CA LEU A 91 17.86 -20.57 8.26
C LEU A 91 18.11 -19.07 8.07
N SER A 92 17.72 -18.56 6.92
CA SER A 92 17.78 -17.11 6.62
C SER A 92 16.53 -16.38 7.14
N THR A 93 16.61 -15.07 7.26
CA THR A 93 15.46 -14.22 7.56
C THR A 93 14.30 -14.45 6.58
N GLU A 94 14.62 -14.73 5.31
CA GLU A 94 13.61 -15.01 4.29
C GLU A 94 12.94 -16.38 4.52
N SER A 95 13.68 -17.37 4.93
CA SER A 95 13.14 -18.70 5.30
C SER A 95 12.17 -18.60 6.46
N TYR A 96 12.47 -17.80 7.47
CA TYR A 96 11.56 -17.53 8.59
C TYR A 96 10.30 -16.79 8.13
N ARG A 97 10.42 -15.78 7.27
CA ARG A 97 9.27 -15.08 6.69
C ARG A 97 8.35 -16.02 5.92
N GLN A 98 8.90 -16.92 5.11
CA GLN A 98 8.13 -17.91 4.38
C GLN A 98 7.42 -18.89 5.32
N ALA A 99 8.11 -19.38 6.35
CA ALA A 99 7.51 -20.24 7.35
C ALA A 99 6.35 -19.58 8.09
N PHE A 100 6.49 -18.30 8.44
CA PHE A 100 5.38 -17.53 9.03
C PHE A 100 4.17 -17.42 8.10
N ARG A 101 4.41 -17.21 6.80
CA ARG A 101 3.34 -17.12 5.79
C ARG A 101 2.55 -18.42 5.64
N LEU A 102 3.19 -19.56 5.79
CA LEU A 102 2.53 -20.86 5.66
C LEU A 102 1.51 -21.15 6.79
N GLY A 103 1.60 -20.46 7.88
CA GLY A 103 0.73 -20.70 9.03
C GLY A 103 -0.04 -19.49 9.54
N SER A 104 0.14 -18.32 8.94
CA SER A 104 -0.51 -17.06 9.33
C SER A 104 -1.13 -16.41 8.12
N TYR A 105 -2.22 -15.69 8.32
CA TYR A 105 -2.68 -14.75 7.32
C TYR A 105 -1.74 -13.54 7.33
N VAL A 106 -1.24 -13.19 6.16
CA VAL A 106 -0.54 -11.92 5.96
C VAL A 106 -1.36 -11.11 4.97
N ALA A 107 -1.96 -10.05 5.44
CA ALA A 107 -2.78 -9.18 4.62
C ALA A 107 -2.05 -8.73 3.36
N SER A 108 -2.72 -8.80 2.23
CA SER A 108 -2.16 -8.37 0.95
C SER A 108 -1.94 -6.86 0.93
N GLN A 109 -1.07 -6.42 0.05
CA GLN A 109 -0.70 -5.03 -0.11
C GLN A 109 -0.86 -4.64 -1.56
N PHE A 110 -1.49 -3.49 -1.81
CA PHE A 110 -1.49 -2.91 -3.15
C PHE A 110 -0.06 -2.49 -3.53
N LYS A 111 0.19 -2.23 -4.80
CA LYS A 111 1.53 -1.82 -5.26
C LYS A 111 1.59 -0.31 -5.47
N PRO A 112 2.36 0.44 -4.66
CA PRO A 112 2.43 1.90 -4.77
C PRO A 112 2.83 2.40 -6.16
N ASN A 113 3.76 1.71 -6.83
CA ASN A 113 4.16 2.04 -8.19
C ASN A 113 3.06 1.79 -9.24
N VAL A 114 2.18 0.83 -9.02
CA VAL A 114 1.01 0.60 -9.88
C VAL A 114 -0.01 1.72 -9.69
N ALA A 115 -0.23 2.15 -8.45
CA ALA A 115 -1.10 3.30 -8.19
C ALA A 115 -0.57 4.57 -8.88
N LYS A 116 0.74 4.86 -8.72
CA LYS A 116 1.41 5.96 -9.43
C LYS A 116 1.16 5.89 -10.94
N LEU A 117 1.41 4.73 -11.55
CA LEU A 117 1.20 4.55 -12.98
C LEU A 117 -0.24 4.84 -13.41
N ILE A 118 -1.23 4.35 -12.65
CA ILE A 118 -2.65 4.58 -12.96
C ILE A 118 -2.97 6.07 -12.89
N TYR A 119 -2.51 6.77 -11.86
CA TYR A 119 -2.72 8.21 -11.73
C TYR A 119 -2.12 9.01 -12.90
N GLU A 120 -0.90 8.65 -13.32
CA GLU A 120 -0.25 9.28 -14.47
C GLU A 120 -0.94 8.96 -15.80
N MET A 121 -1.33 7.71 -16.02
CA MET A 121 -2.03 7.29 -17.25
C MET A 121 -3.38 7.99 -17.44
N LEU A 122 -4.07 8.31 -16.35
CA LEU A 122 -5.38 8.94 -16.36
C LEU A 122 -5.32 10.44 -16.14
N ASP A 123 -4.13 11.02 -16.01
CA ASP A 123 -3.90 12.44 -15.68
C ASP A 123 -4.75 12.89 -14.47
N ALA A 124 -4.87 12.01 -13.47
CA ALA A 124 -5.75 12.22 -12.34
C ALA A 124 -5.18 13.29 -11.39
N LYS A 125 -5.96 14.33 -11.13
CA LYS A 125 -5.63 15.40 -10.18
C LYS A 125 -6.32 15.19 -8.85
N VAL A 126 -7.62 14.92 -8.89
CA VAL A 126 -8.46 14.66 -7.72
C VAL A 126 -8.82 13.19 -7.68
N VAL A 127 -8.43 12.51 -6.59
CA VAL A 127 -8.57 11.06 -6.43
C VAL A 127 -9.46 10.75 -5.25
N TYR A 128 -10.47 9.91 -5.48
CA TYR A 128 -11.26 9.25 -4.42
C TYR A 128 -10.77 7.84 -4.17
N ASP A 129 -10.49 7.50 -2.91
CA ASP A 129 -10.15 6.17 -2.47
C ASP A 129 -11.06 5.72 -1.32
N MET A 130 -12.08 4.94 -1.67
CA MET A 130 -13.14 4.50 -0.76
C MET A 130 -12.71 3.39 0.22
N SER A 131 -11.45 2.95 0.19
CA SER A 131 -10.87 2.02 1.16
C SER A 131 -9.35 2.13 1.12
N SER A 132 -8.81 3.13 1.79
CA SER A 132 -7.39 3.52 1.71
C SER A 132 -6.41 2.41 2.12
N GLY A 133 -6.87 1.46 2.95
CA GLY A 133 -6.14 0.24 3.31
C GLY A 133 -4.79 0.54 3.97
N TRP A 134 -3.70 0.05 3.39
CA TRP A 134 -2.36 0.22 3.97
C TRP A 134 -1.62 1.46 3.47
N GLY A 135 -2.34 2.43 2.84
CA GLY A 135 -1.74 3.67 2.36
C GLY A 135 -0.85 3.54 1.13
N ASP A 136 -0.95 2.43 0.40
CA ASP A 136 -0.16 2.20 -0.81
C ASP A 136 -0.57 3.12 -1.95
N ARG A 137 -1.88 3.34 -2.11
CA ARG A 137 -2.42 4.27 -3.11
C ARG A 137 -2.17 5.71 -2.73
N LEU A 138 -2.22 6.04 -1.45
CA LEU A 138 -1.77 7.34 -0.92
C LEU A 138 -0.29 7.59 -1.23
N ALA A 139 0.58 6.57 -1.07
CA ALA A 139 1.99 6.70 -1.45
C ALA A 139 2.17 6.92 -2.96
N GLY A 140 1.41 6.21 -3.80
CA GLY A 140 1.38 6.44 -5.24
C GLY A 140 0.92 7.84 -5.61
N PHE A 141 -0.12 8.36 -4.94
CA PHE A 141 -0.61 9.72 -5.09
C PHE A 141 0.50 10.75 -4.79
N TRP A 142 1.19 10.61 -3.66
CA TRP A 142 2.29 11.51 -3.32
C TRP A 142 3.45 11.44 -4.33
N ALA A 143 3.71 10.28 -4.90
CA ALA A 143 4.78 10.08 -5.89
C ALA A 143 4.43 10.55 -7.31
N THR A 144 3.17 10.85 -7.60
CA THR A 144 2.70 11.32 -8.90
C THR A 144 2.74 12.85 -8.95
N PRO A 145 3.55 13.49 -9.83
CA PRO A 145 3.67 14.95 -9.83
C PRO A 145 2.36 15.69 -10.10
N GLY A 146 1.50 15.15 -10.97
CA GLY A 146 0.28 15.81 -11.44
C GLY A 146 -0.91 15.73 -10.48
N THR A 147 -0.89 14.87 -9.46
CA THR A 147 -2.00 14.77 -8.49
C THR A 147 -2.00 15.94 -7.51
N GLU A 148 -3.19 16.43 -7.18
CA GLU A 148 -3.39 17.63 -6.35
C GLU A 148 -4.11 17.33 -5.04
N LEU A 149 -5.24 16.61 -5.09
CA LEU A 149 -6.08 16.29 -3.94
C LEU A 149 -6.38 14.78 -3.85
N TYR A 150 -6.16 14.21 -2.67
CA TYR A 150 -6.55 12.86 -2.32
C TYR A 150 -7.64 12.89 -1.26
N ILE A 151 -8.74 12.19 -1.51
CA ILE A 151 -9.83 12.02 -0.56
C ILE A 151 -9.97 10.53 -0.29
N GLY A 152 -9.64 10.12 0.91
CA GLY A 152 -9.63 8.72 1.31
C GLY A 152 -10.52 8.43 2.51
N THR A 153 -10.87 7.17 2.68
CA THR A 153 -11.59 6.70 3.87
C THR A 153 -11.07 5.34 4.32
N ASP A 154 -11.04 5.14 5.61
CA ASP A 154 -10.74 3.86 6.25
C ASP A 154 -11.29 3.89 7.69
N PRO A 155 -12.14 2.93 8.10
CA PRO A 155 -12.70 2.89 9.44
C PRO A 155 -11.69 2.47 10.52
N ASN A 156 -10.53 1.95 10.17
CA ASN A 156 -9.51 1.50 11.10
C ASN A 156 -8.71 2.66 11.68
N GLU A 157 -8.89 2.92 12.98
CA GLU A 157 -8.21 4.00 13.69
C GLU A 157 -6.67 3.90 13.68
N ASN A 158 -6.13 2.67 13.65
CA ASN A 158 -4.68 2.48 13.63
C ASN A 158 -4.08 2.87 12.28
N THR A 159 -4.70 2.47 11.17
CA THR A 159 -4.30 2.89 9.82
C THR A 159 -4.46 4.39 9.65
N PHE A 160 -5.56 4.96 10.17
CA PHE A 160 -5.84 6.39 10.12
C PHE A 160 -4.72 7.23 10.75
N ARG A 161 -4.23 6.84 11.92
CA ARG A 161 -3.08 7.52 12.56
C ARG A 161 -1.81 7.45 11.73
N ASP A 162 -1.58 6.35 11.06
CA ASP A 162 -0.37 6.18 10.26
C ASP A 162 -0.45 6.91 8.90
N TYR A 163 -1.64 7.18 8.35
CA TYR A 163 -1.79 8.06 7.17
C TYR A 163 -1.30 9.49 7.45
N GLN A 164 -1.56 10.01 8.64
CA GLN A 164 -1.07 11.33 9.05
C GLN A 164 0.45 11.39 8.98
N ARG A 165 1.11 10.37 9.55
CA ARG A 165 2.57 10.22 9.50
C ARG A 165 3.10 10.07 8.06
N GLN A 166 2.37 9.34 7.22
CA GLN A 166 2.71 9.19 5.80
C GLN A 166 2.67 10.54 5.09
N CYS A 167 1.62 11.34 5.26
CA CYS A 167 1.49 12.64 4.64
C CYS A 167 2.63 13.59 5.00
N ILE A 168 2.94 13.72 6.30
CA ILE A 168 4.04 14.56 6.77
C ILE A 168 5.37 14.11 6.18
N PHE A 169 5.64 12.80 6.21
CA PHE A 169 6.88 12.24 5.71
C PHE A 169 7.05 12.47 4.21
N TYR A 170 6.01 12.15 3.42
CA TYR A 170 6.09 12.31 1.96
C TYR A 170 6.21 13.77 1.55
N HIS A 171 5.49 14.68 2.23
CA HIS A 171 5.64 16.10 2.03
C HIS A 171 7.09 16.56 2.19
N ASN A 172 7.73 16.15 3.28
CA ASN A 172 9.12 16.51 3.58
C ASN A 172 10.11 15.92 2.57
N GLU A 173 9.93 14.67 2.16
CA GLU A 173 10.79 14.01 1.17
C GLU A 173 10.63 14.63 -0.24
N LEU A 174 9.49 15.25 -0.54
CA LEU A 174 9.25 15.96 -1.81
C LEU A 174 9.77 17.40 -1.82
N GLY A 175 10.57 17.79 -0.86
CA GLY A 175 11.16 19.11 -0.76
C GLY A 175 10.50 19.98 0.32
N GLY A 176 9.50 19.46 1.02
CA GLY A 176 8.88 20.09 2.18
C GLY A 176 8.25 21.45 1.87
N GLY A 177 8.40 22.34 2.81
CA GLY A 177 7.83 23.68 2.79
C GLY A 177 6.86 23.89 3.94
N LYS A 178 6.11 24.99 3.87
CA LYS A 178 5.04 25.23 4.84
C LYS A 178 3.88 24.27 4.58
N TYR A 179 3.34 23.73 5.64
CA TYR A 179 2.11 22.94 5.59
C TYR A 179 1.25 23.23 6.82
N SER A 180 -0.01 22.89 6.74
CA SER A 180 -0.94 22.84 7.86
C SER A 180 -1.62 21.49 7.90
N GLU A 181 -1.91 21.02 9.08
CA GLU A 181 -2.70 19.81 9.29
C GLU A 181 -3.70 20.00 10.42
N ASN A 182 -4.80 19.30 10.33
CA ASN A 182 -5.84 19.31 11.35
C ASN A 182 -6.52 17.95 11.41
N THR A 183 -6.89 17.54 12.62
CA THR A 183 -7.72 16.35 12.83
C THR A 183 -8.91 16.75 13.71
N ASN A 184 -10.09 16.62 13.16
CA ASN A 184 -11.32 16.95 13.87
C ASN A 184 -12.42 15.94 13.51
N ASN A 185 -13.13 15.43 14.50
CA ASN A 185 -14.25 14.51 14.33
C ASN A 185 -13.98 13.32 13.40
N GLY A 186 -12.78 12.72 13.49
CA GLY A 186 -12.40 11.60 12.64
C GLY A 186 -12.02 11.99 11.20
N VAL A 187 -11.89 13.27 10.91
CA VAL A 187 -11.41 13.75 9.60
C VAL A 187 -10.04 14.38 9.76
N TYR A 188 -9.08 13.88 9.03
CA TYR A 188 -7.74 14.45 8.88
C TYR A 188 -7.67 15.26 7.60
N THR A 189 -7.18 16.49 7.69
CA THR A 189 -6.87 17.34 6.55
C THR A 189 -5.41 17.74 6.57
N PHE A 190 -4.77 17.66 5.42
CA PHE A 190 -3.41 18.13 5.20
C PHE A 190 -3.39 19.07 4.00
N SER A 191 -2.79 20.23 4.16
CA SER A 191 -2.59 21.18 3.07
C SER A 191 -1.15 21.66 3.04
N GLY A 192 -0.49 21.43 1.93
CA GLY A 192 0.90 21.77 1.72
C GLY A 192 1.22 21.72 0.22
N ARG A 193 2.21 20.92 -0.17
CA ARG A 193 2.53 20.69 -1.58
C ARG A 193 1.39 19.98 -2.34
N LYS A 194 0.64 19.14 -1.62
CA LYS A 194 -0.58 18.48 -2.05
C LYS A 194 -1.63 18.59 -0.95
N GLU A 195 -2.86 18.35 -1.30
CA GLU A 195 -3.95 18.32 -0.34
C GLU A 195 -4.40 16.88 -0.10
N VAL A 196 -4.68 16.54 1.15
CA VAL A 196 -5.18 15.23 1.55
C VAL A 196 -6.30 15.39 2.56
N ILE A 197 -7.40 14.70 2.32
CA ILE A 197 -8.51 14.57 3.25
C ILE A 197 -8.73 13.07 3.50
N ILE A 198 -8.69 12.65 4.76
CA ILE A 198 -8.93 11.25 5.11
C ILE A 198 -9.99 11.18 6.20
N HIS A 199 -11.02 10.40 5.97
CA HIS A 199 -12.09 10.14 6.90
C HIS A 199 -11.86 8.81 7.63
N ASN A 200 -11.90 8.82 8.94
CA ASN A 200 -11.89 7.59 9.75
C ASN A 200 -13.31 7.03 9.87
N LEU A 201 -13.92 6.73 8.75
CA LEU A 201 -15.29 6.27 8.60
C LEU A 201 -15.37 5.21 7.50
N PRO A 202 -16.39 4.35 7.49
CA PRO A 202 -16.77 3.57 6.33
C PRO A 202 -17.15 4.47 5.14
N ALA A 203 -16.93 3.98 3.93
CA ALA A 203 -17.15 4.79 2.71
C ALA A 203 -18.62 5.21 2.50
N GLU A 204 -19.54 4.40 2.97
CA GLU A 204 -20.99 4.67 2.94
C GLU A 204 -21.44 5.81 3.85
N ASP A 205 -20.63 6.18 4.84
CA ASP A 205 -20.91 7.26 5.79
C ASP A 205 -20.25 8.60 5.40
N VAL A 206 -19.53 8.62 4.27
CA VAL A 206 -18.83 9.81 3.77
C VAL A 206 -19.64 10.48 2.66
N GLU A 207 -19.84 11.79 2.79
CA GLU A 207 -20.40 12.61 1.71
C GLU A 207 -19.29 12.90 0.68
N TRP A 208 -19.49 12.46 -0.56
CA TRP A 208 -18.56 12.61 -1.67
C TRP A 208 -19.03 13.73 -2.59
N ASP A 209 -18.88 14.98 -2.14
CA ASP A 209 -19.42 16.19 -2.75
C ASP A 209 -18.41 16.94 -3.64
N ILE A 210 -17.13 16.59 -3.56
CA ILE A 210 -16.09 17.19 -4.38
C ILE A 210 -15.98 16.41 -5.70
N PRO A 211 -16.03 17.05 -6.87
CA PRO A 211 -15.80 16.38 -8.12
C PRO A 211 -14.41 15.71 -8.17
N ALA A 212 -14.34 14.45 -8.56
CA ALA A 212 -13.09 13.71 -8.69
C ALA A 212 -12.85 13.29 -10.15
N ASP A 213 -11.58 13.28 -10.55
CA ASP A 213 -11.16 12.76 -11.85
C ASP A 213 -11.13 11.25 -11.86
N LEU A 214 -10.84 10.66 -10.69
CA LEU A 214 -10.67 9.23 -10.53
C LEU A 214 -11.21 8.73 -9.19
N ALA A 215 -12.12 7.77 -9.24
CA ALA A 215 -12.44 6.91 -8.12
C ALA A 215 -11.64 5.61 -8.24
N PHE A 216 -10.66 5.42 -7.36
CA PHE A 216 -9.74 4.29 -7.43
C PHE A 216 -9.57 3.64 -6.05
N SER A 217 -10.10 2.46 -5.91
CA SER A 217 -10.14 1.76 -4.62
C SER A 217 -9.82 0.27 -4.76
N SER A 218 -9.49 -0.33 -3.65
CA SER A 218 -9.32 -1.77 -3.50
C SER A 218 -10.02 -2.20 -2.21
N PRO A 219 -11.34 -2.39 -2.26
CA PRO A 219 -12.13 -2.71 -1.08
C PRO A 219 -11.72 -4.08 -0.52
N PRO A 220 -11.90 -4.30 0.80
CA PRO A 220 -11.61 -5.57 1.43
C PRO A 220 -12.45 -6.70 0.81
N TYR A 221 -11.85 -7.87 0.67
CA TYR A 221 -12.49 -9.05 0.10
C TYR A 221 -13.40 -9.73 1.14
N PHE A 222 -14.64 -9.25 1.28
CA PHE A 222 -15.67 -9.81 2.19
C PHE A 222 -15.15 -10.13 3.60
N SER A 223 -15.09 -11.41 3.93
CA SER A 223 -14.66 -11.89 5.25
C SER A 223 -13.16 -12.15 5.37
N THR A 224 -12.37 -11.86 4.34
CA THR A 224 -10.93 -12.15 4.36
C THR A 224 -10.11 -11.12 5.13
N GLU A 225 -10.61 -9.90 5.25
CA GLU A 225 -9.95 -8.81 5.99
C GLU A 225 -10.96 -8.20 6.96
N ARG A 226 -10.75 -8.37 8.27
CA ARG A 226 -11.55 -7.76 9.35
C ARG A 226 -10.64 -7.20 10.42
#